data_eab5d8af2b59daaf6bead95bd400ba68
#
_entry.id   eab5d8af2b59daaf6bead95bd400ba68
#
_cell.length_a   1.000
_cell.length_b   1.000
_cell.length_c   1.000
_cell.angle_alpha   90.00
_cell.angle_beta   90.00
_cell.angle_gamma   90.00
#
_symmetry.space_group_name_H-M   'P 1'
#
loop_
_entity.id
_entity.type
_entity.pdbx_description
1 polymer ?
#
loop_
_entity_poly.entity_id
_entity_poly.type
_entity_poly.pdbx_seq_one_letter_code
_entity_poly.pdbx_strand_id
1 'polypeptide(L)'
;WYEFGQEKIEGEYSNGLKEGAWTEYYATGEKKSVESYEGGIPSGEWALFYANSNSKQEANWDQGVLSGSWTEWYADGQKRIEGEIKDGLAIGVWTEWYADGTKSFEGTRKRSVKKEKWTIWNEKIQRSISTLKK
;
A
#
# COMPACT_ATOMS: atom_id res chain seq x y z
N TRP A 1 26.18 -1.02 9.54
CA TRP A 1 26.80 -1.50 8.31
C TRP A 1 26.35 -2.90 7.95
N TYR A 2 26.11 -3.14 6.66
CA TYR A 2 25.60 -4.41 6.16
C TYR A 2 26.48 -4.90 5.01
N GLU A 3 26.70 -6.22 4.97
CA GLU A 3 27.45 -6.82 3.88
C GLU A 3 26.59 -6.83 2.61
N PHE A 4 27.27 -6.83 1.47
CA PHE A 4 26.61 -6.97 0.19
C PHE A 4 25.79 -8.25 0.16
N GLY A 5 24.56 -8.15 -0.31
CA GLY A 5 23.65 -9.27 -0.38
C GLY A 5 22.70 -9.41 0.80
N GLN A 6 22.80 -8.53 1.80
CA GLN A 6 21.91 -8.55 2.95
C GLN A 6 20.88 -7.43 2.87
N GLU A 7 19.69 -7.73 3.32
CA GLU A 7 18.65 -6.71 3.46
C GLU A 7 18.96 -5.81 4.66
N LYS A 8 18.53 -4.58 4.59
CA LYS A 8 18.83 -3.58 5.60
C LYS A 8 17.54 -2.86 6.01
N ILE A 9 17.44 -2.54 7.30
CA ILE A 9 16.32 -1.75 7.84
C ILE A 9 16.91 -0.58 8.59
N GLU A 10 16.41 0.62 8.32
CA GLU A 10 16.84 1.84 9.01
C GLU A 10 15.63 2.59 9.57
N GLY A 11 15.79 3.13 10.75
CA GLY A 11 14.76 3.93 11.39
C GLY A 11 15.23 4.39 12.75
N GLU A 12 14.36 5.12 13.44
CA GLU A 12 14.68 5.63 14.76
C GLU A 12 13.61 5.22 15.77
N TYR A 13 14.02 5.12 17.01
CA TYR A 13 13.14 4.90 18.13
C TYR A 13 13.12 6.14 19.03
N SER A 14 11.97 6.42 19.61
CA SER A 14 11.81 7.43 20.61
C SER A 14 11.03 6.81 21.75
N ASN A 15 11.63 6.81 22.96
CA ASN A 15 11.01 6.19 24.14
C ASN A 15 10.63 4.72 23.91
N GLY A 16 11.46 4.00 23.15
CA GLY A 16 11.24 2.59 22.87
C GLY A 16 10.22 2.29 21.76
N LEU A 17 9.68 3.33 21.14
CA LEU A 17 8.70 3.17 20.07
C LEU A 17 9.25 3.68 18.75
N LYS A 18 8.80 3.10 17.64
CA LYS A 18 9.21 3.57 16.32
C LYS A 18 8.74 5.00 16.11
N GLU A 19 9.60 5.81 15.51
CA GLU A 19 9.31 7.21 15.27
C GLU A 19 9.85 7.61 13.90
N GLY A 20 9.05 8.37 13.14
CA GLY A 20 9.47 8.86 11.83
C GLY A 20 9.50 7.78 10.77
N ALA A 21 10.28 8.00 9.74
CA ALA A 21 10.36 7.10 8.60
C ALA A 21 11.23 5.89 8.91
N TRP A 22 10.71 4.72 8.57
CA TRP A 22 11.42 3.45 8.66
C TRP A 22 11.54 2.91 7.24
N THR A 23 12.77 2.67 6.81
CA THR A 23 13.06 2.25 5.45
C THR A 23 13.69 0.88 5.44
N GLU A 24 13.17 -0.01 4.62
CA GLU A 24 13.74 -1.33 4.40
C GLU A 24 14.30 -1.35 2.98
N TYR A 25 15.46 -2.01 2.81
CA TYR A 25 16.15 -2.07 1.54
C TYR A 25 16.30 -3.51 1.08
N TYR A 26 16.21 -3.70 -0.23
CA TYR A 26 16.60 -4.98 -0.82
C TYR A 26 18.10 -5.18 -0.68
N ALA A 27 18.56 -6.42 -0.85
CA ALA A 27 19.97 -6.74 -0.80
C ALA A 27 20.80 -5.97 -1.84
N THR A 28 20.16 -5.50 -2.90
CA THR A 28 20.80 -4.69 -3.94
C THR A 28 21.05 -3.25 -3.52
N GLY A 29 20.47 -2.82 -2.40
CA GLY A 29 20.55 -1.42 -1.96
C GLY A 29 19.36 -0.56 -2.34
N GLU A 30 18.46 -1.07 -3.17
CA GLU A 30 17.26 -0.34 -3.55
C GLU A 30 16.22 -0.39 -2.44
N LYS A 31 15.42 0.67 -2.31
CA LYS A 31 14.38 0.70 -1.29
C LYS A 31 13.33 -0.37 -1.55
N LYS A 32 12.94 -1.05 -0.49
CA LYS A 32 11.86 -2.04 -0.52
C LYS A 32 10.57 -1.47 0.04
N SER A 33 10.68 -0.71 1.14
CA SER A 33 9.53 -0.08 1.77
C SER A 33 9.94 1.15 2.55
N VAL A 34 9.01 2.09 2.67
CA VAL A 34 9.15 3.22 3.58
C VAL A 34 7.85 3.29 4.35
N GLU A 35 7.96 3.24 5.67
CA GLU A 35 6.83 3.28 6.58
C GLU A 35 7.04 4.41 7.56
N SER A 36 5.98 5.15 7.85
CA SER A 36 6.07 6.28 8.79
C SER A 36 5.30 5.97 10.06
N TYR A 37 5.87 6.37 11.17
CA TYR A 37 5.31 6.11 12.50
C TYR A 37 5.34 7.36 13.37
N GLU A 38 4.39 7.41 14.29
CA GLU A 38 4.34 8.44 15.31
C GLU A 38 3.99 7.76 16.62
N GLY A 39 4.94 7.72 17.55
CA GLY A 39 4.75 7.04 18.82
C GLY A 39 4.44 5.55 18.68
N GLY A 40 5.04 4.88 17.69
CA GLY A 40 4.83 3.47 17.41
C GLY A 40 3.58 3.17 16.60
N ILE A 41 2.81 4.19 16.26
CA ILE A 41 1.55 4.04 15.52
C ILE A 41 1.77 4.44 14.07
N PRO A 42 1.32 3.64 13.09
CA PRO A 42 1.42 4.04 11.69
C PRO A 42 0.75 5.39 11.47
N SER A 43 1.49 6.33 10.86
CA SER A 43 0.97 7.67 10.61
C SER A 43 1.77 8.30 9.48
N GLY A 44 1.10 8.76 8.43
CA GLY A 44 1.73 9.35 7.27
C GLY A 44 1.79 8.37 6.10
N GLU A 45 2.66 8.64 5.16
CA GLU A 45 2.76 7.83 3.95
C GLU A 45 3.50 6.53 4.18
N TRP A 46 2.98 5.48 3.56
CA TRP A 46 3.63 4.17 3.49
C TRP A 46 3.78 3.83 2.03
N ALA A 47 4.97 3.44 1.62
CA ALA A 47 5.27 3.11 0.23
C ALA A 47 6.02 1.79 0.15
N LEU A 48 5.64 0.96 -0.82
CA LEU A 48 6.35 -0.27 -1.14
C LEU A 48 6.88 -0.16 -2.56
N PHE A 49 8.01 -0.79 -2.81
CA PHE A 49 8.67 -0.74 -4.11
C PHE A 49 9.03 -2.13 -4.60
N TYR A 50 9.02 -2.30 -5.91
CA TYR A 50 9.55 -3.50 -6.54
C TYR A 50 11.09 -3.42 -6.55
N ALA A 51 11.73 -4.55 -6.78
CA ALA A 51 13.19 -4.59 -6.84
C ALA A 51 13.78 -3.72 -7.95
N ASN A 52 13.00 -3.39 -8.97
CA ASN A 52 13.42 -2.50 -10.05
C ASN A 52 13.23 -1.02 -9.73
N SER A 53 12.91 -0.69 -8.47
CA SER A 53 12.67 0.67 -7.95
C SER A 53 11.35 1.29 -8.36
N ASN A 54 10.54 0.63 -9.16
CA ASN A 54 9.21 1.13 -9.46
C ASN A 54 8.30 0.99 -8.23
N SER A 55 7.37 1.91 -8.10
CA SER A 55 6.41 1.87 -7.00
C SER A 55 5.55 0.63 -7.09
N LYS A 56 5.28 0.00 -5.94
CA LYS A 56 4.43 -1.17 -5.84
C LYS A 56 3.11 -0.83 -5.19
N GLN A 57 3.15 -0.02 -4.14
CA GLN A 57 1.96 0.38 -3.41
C GLN A 57 2.22 1.68 -2.66
N GLU A 58 1.21 2.53 -2.59
CA GLU A 58 1.25 3.72 -1.73
C GLU A 58 -0.05 3.78 -0.94
N ALA A 59 0.09 4.11 0.32
CA ALA A 59 -1.04 4.23 1.23
C ALA A 59 -0.77 5.35 2.22
N ASN A 60 -1.81 5.80 2.91
CA ASN A 60 -1.67 6.83 3.93
C ASN A 60 -2.36 6.38 5.20
N TRP A 61 -1.74 6.71 6.31
CA TRP A 61 -2.25 6.37 7.63
C TRP A 61 -2.45 7.64 8.44
N ASP A 62 -3.52 7.66 9.21
CA ASP A 62 -3.81 8.75 10.14
C ASP A 62 -4.03 8.14 11.51
N GLN A 63 -3.01 8.24 12.38
CA GLN A 63 -3.06 7.73 13.74
C GLN A 63 -3.53 6.27 13.80
N GLY A 64 -2.93 5.43 12.97
CA GLY A 64 -3.21 4.01 12.97
C GLY A 64 -4.39 3.56 12.12
N VAL A 65 -5.03 4.49 11.44
CA VAL A 65 -6.20 4.20 10.59
C VAL A 65 -5.87 4.57 9.15
N LEU A 66 -6.13 3.67 8.21
CA LEU A 66 -5.94 3.98 6.80
C LEU A 66 -6.85 5.13 6.39
N SER A 67 -6.28 6.12 5.70
CA SER A 67 -7.03 7.29 5.27
C SER A 67 -6.32 7.97 4.12
N GLY A 68 -7.02 8.27 3.04
CA GLY A 68 -6.44 8.93 1.88
C GLY A 68 -6.30 8.01 0.69
N SER A 69 -5.42 8.35 -0.22
CA SER A 69 -5.25 7.61 -1.47
C SER A 69 -4.66 6.21 -1.23
N TRP A 70 -5.13 5.27 -2.00
CA TRP A 70 -4.57 3.92 -2.06
C TRP A 70 -4.28 3.62 -3.51
N THR A 71 -3.03 3.29 -3.82
CA THR A 71 -2.64 2.99 -5.20
C THR A 71 -1.69 1.81 -5.20
N GLU A 72 -1.91 0.86 -6.13
CA GLU A 72 -1.01 -0.26 -6.36
C GLU A 72 -0.63 -0.27 -7.83
N TRP A 73 0.57 -0.72 -8.13
CA TRP A 73 1.10 -0.78 -9.49
C TRP A 73 1.63 -2.16 -9.81
N TYR A 74 1.65 -2.47 -11.09
CA TYR A 74 2.41 -3.61 -11.60
C TYR A 74 3.90 -3.23 -11.64
N ALA A 75 4.75 -4.24 -11.77
CA ALA A 75 6.20 -4.02 -11.79
C ALA A 75 6.68 -3.14 -12.94
N ASP A 76 5.92 -3.07 -14.03
CA ASP A 76 6.25 -2.24 -15.19
C ASP A 76 5.86 -0.77 -15.02
N GLY A 77 5.25 -0.41 -13.90
CA GLY A 77 4.86 0.96 -13.61
C GLY A 77 3.42 1.30 -13.93
N GLN A 78 2.66 0.39 -14.54
CA GLN A 78 1.25 0.64 -14.80
C GLN A 78 0.42 0.42 -13.54
N LYS A 79 -0.61 1.24 -13.37
CA LYS A 79 -1.48 1.11 -12.20
C LYS A 79 -2.25 -0.20 -12.24
N ARG A 80 -2.44 -0.80 -11.09
CA ARG A 80 -3.23 -2.00 -10.91
C ARG A 80 -4.54 -1.72 -10.18
N ILE A 81 -4.49 -0.94 -9.11
CA ILE A 81 -5.65 -0.57 -8.30
C ILE A 81 -5.49 0.86 -7.84
N GLU A 82 -6.57 1.63 -7.85
CA GLU A 82 -6.56 2.99 -7.35
C GLU A 82 -7.91 3.34 -6.72
N GLY A 83 -7.85 4.02 -5.58
CA GLY A 83 -9.06 4.48 -4.90
C GLY A 83 -8.73 5.32 -3.69
N GLU A 84 -9.75 5.63 -2.91
CA GLU A 84 -9.59 6.39 -1.69
C GLU A 84 -10.18 5.68 -0.50
N ILE A 85 -9.58 5.93 0.65
CA ILE A 85 -10.00 5.34 1.92
C ILE A 85 -10.22 6.48 2.90
N LYS A 86 -11.28 6.40 3.68
CA LYS A 86 -11.55 7.34 4.74
C LYS A 86 -12.00 6.58 5.97
N ASP A 87 -11.31 6.82 7.09
CA ASP A 87 -11.59 6.13 8.35
C ASP A 87 -11.60 4.62 8.19
N GLY A 88 -10.68 4.10 7.39
CA GLY A 88 -10.54 2.67 7.16
C GLY A 88 -11.54 2.08 6.18
N LEU A 89 -12.37 2.89 5.56
CA LEU A 89 -13.39 2.44 4.63
C LEU A 89 -13.16 2.97 3.23
N ALA A 90 -13.35 2.11 2.23
CA ALA A 90 -13.22 2.54 0.84
C ALA A 90 -14.36 3.50 0.49
N ILE A 91 -14.01 4.60 -0.16
CA ILE A 91 -14.99 5.59 -0.63
C ILE A 91 -14.69 5.96 -2.07
N GLY A 92 -15.66 6.56 -2.74
CA GLY A 92 -15.48 7.06 -4.09
C GLY A 92 -15.32 5.97 -5.13
N VAL A 93 -14.74 6.31 -6.26
CA VAL A 93 -14.56 5.39 -7.36
C VAL A 93 -13.29 4.59 -7.17
N TRP A 94 -13.41 3.27 -7.26
CA TRP A 94 -12.28 2.36 -7.23
C TRP A 94 -12.12 1.73 -8.60
N THR A 95 -10.89 1.71 -9.09
CA THR A 95 -10.60 1.20 -10.43
C THR A 95 -9.50 0.15 -10.36
N GLU A 96 -9.67 -0.93 -11.11
CA GLU A 96 -8.63 -1.95 -11.26
C GLU A 96 -8.33 -2.10 -12.74
N TRP A 97 -7.08 -2.44 -13.04
CA TRP A 97 -6.61 -2.62 -14.42
C TRP A 97 -5.91 -3.96 -14.57
N TYR A 98 -5.99 -4.51 -15.76
CA TYR A 98 -5.17 -5.66 -16.12
C TYR A 98 -3.74 -5.19 -16.42
N ALA A 99 -2.82 -6.15 -16.50
CA ALA A 99 -1.43 -5.84 -16.78
C ALA A 99 -1.22 -5.15 -18.14
N ASP A 100 -2.14 -5.33 -19.08
CA ASP A 100 -2.07 -4.69 -20.40
C ASP A 100 -2.60 -3.24 -20.40
N GLY A 101 -3.04 -2.75 -19.23
CA GLY A 101 -3.53 -1.39 -19.11
C GLY A 101 -5.02 -1.21 -19.30
N THR A 102 -5.75 -2.27 -19.69
CA THR A 102 -7.20 -2.16 -19.83
C THR A 102 -7.87 -2.31 -18.48
N LYS A 103 -9.00 -1.61 -18.29
CA LYS A 103 -9.74 -1.69 -17.02
C LYS A 103 -10.37 -3.06 -16.85
N SER A 104 -10.18 -3.64 -15.67
CA SER A 104 -10.84 -4.87 -15.30
C SER A 104 -12.08 -4.64 -14.44
N PHE A 105 -12.12 -3.51 -13.75
CA PHE A 105 -13.22 -3.20 -12.85
C PHE A 105 -13.23 -1.70 -12.54
N GLU A 106 -14.44 -1.16 -12.37
CA GLU A 106 -14.63 0.20 -11.86
C GLU A 106 -15.95 0.24 -11.10
N GLY A 107 -15.92 0.78 -9.90
CA GLY A 107 -17.12 0.86 -9.08
C GLY A 107 -16.99 1.94 -8.02
N THR A 108 -18.13 2.39 -7.51
CA THR A 108 -18.19 3.45 -6.53
C THR A 108 -18.43 2.90 -5.14
N ARG A 109 -17.77 3.47 -4.15
CA ARG A 109 -17.95 3.16 -2.74
C ARG A 109 -18.30 4.43 -1.99
N LYS A 110 -19.18 4.29 -1.00
CA LYS A 110 -19.58 5.41 -0.15
C LYS A 110 -19.21 5.08 1.28
N ARG A 111 -18.80 6.09 2.03
CA ARG A 111 -18.46 5.93 3.43
C ARG A 111 -19.56 5.25 4.24
N SER A 112 -20.81 5.55 3.91
CA SER A 112 -21.96 5.00 4.61
C SER A 112 -22.31 3.57 4.21
N VAL A 113 -21.57 2.96 3.30
CA VAL A 113 -21.81 1.56 2.90
C VAL A 113 -21.64 0.67 4.11
N LYS A 114 -22.60 -0.23 4.31
CA LYS A 114 -22.60 -1.13 5.45
C LYS A 114 -21.41 -2.07 5.40
N LYS A 115 -21.00 -2.52 6.59
CA LYS A 115 -19.85 -3.40 6.75
C LYS A 115 -19.90 -4.63 5.85
N GLU A 116 -21.06 -5.27 5.72
CA GLU A 116 -21.19 -6.46 4.89
C GLU A 116 -20.90 -6.18 3.41
N LYS A 117 -21.31 -5.01 2.92
CA LYS A 117 -21.03 -4.63 1.54
C LYS A 117 -19.54 -4.37 1.33
N TRP A 118 -18.91 -3.79 2.32
CA TRP A 118 -17.46 -3.59 2.29
C TRP A 118 -16.74 -4.93 2.24
N THR A 119 -17.19 -5.89 3.01
CA THR A 119 -16.60 -7.22 3.04
C THR A 119 -16.66 -7.89 1.66
N ILE A 120 -17.82 -7.82 1.01
CA ILE A 120 -18.00 -8.38 -0.32
C ILE A 120 -17.06 -7.71 -1.32
N TRP A 121 -16.96 -6.39 -1.26
CA TRP A 121 -16.06 -5.63 -2.14
C TRP A 121 -14.61 -6.06 -1.92
N ASN A 122 -14.20 -6.17 -0.68
CA ASN A 122 -12.85 -6.56 -0.32
C ASN A 122 -12.52 -7.97 -0.84
N GLU A 123 -13.47 -8.90 -0.73
CA GLU A 123 -13.30 -10.25 -1.26
C GLU A 123 -13.12 -10.23 -2.77
N LYS A 124 -13.86 -9.37 -3.44
CA LYS A 124 -13.75 -9.23 -4.89
C LYS A 124 -12.36 -8.72 -5.29
N ILE A 125 -11.83 -7.74 -4.57
CA ILE A 125 -10.47 -7.25 -4.82
C ILE A 125 -9.46 -8.36 -4.60
N GLN A 126 -9.59 -9.10 -3.52
CA GLN A 126 -8.68 -10.20 -3.21
C GLN A 126 -8.71 -11.28 -4.28
N ARG A 127 -9.87 -11.59 -4.81
CA ARG A 127 -10.00 -12.56 -5.90
C ARG A 127 -9.31 -12.08 -7.17
N SER A 128 -9.48 -10.81 -7.51
CA SER A 128 -8.82 -10.23 -8.67
C SER A 128 -7.30 -10.32 -8.55
N ILE A 129 -6.79 -9.98 -7.38
CA ILE A 129 -5.35 -10.05 -7.10
C ILE A 129 -4.86 -11.49 -7.21
N SER A 130 -5.58 -12.44 -6.65
CA SER A 130 -5.21 -13.86 -6.71
C SER A 130 -5.19 -14.37 -8.14
N THR A 131 -6.16 -13.96 -8.95
CA THR A 131 -6.23 -14.35 -10.35
C THR A 131 -5.02 -13.82 -11.12
N LEU A 132 -4.62 -12.60 -10.87
CA LEU A 132 -3.47 -11.99 -11.53
C LEU A 132 -2.15 -12.66 -11.15
N LYS A 133 -2.09 -13.29 -9.99
CA LYS A 133 -0.87 -13.97 -9.54
C LYS A 133 -0.69 -15.35 -10.18
N LYS A 134 -1.72 -15.90 -10.74
CA LYS A 134 -1.62 -17.16 -11.43
C LYS A 134 -1.03 -16.94 -12.84
#